data_3b5c8b327b5390866f385d220580bdb6
#
_entry.id   3b5c8b327b5390866f385d220580bdb6
#
_cell.length_a   1.000
_cell.length_b   1.000
_cell.length_c   1.000
_cell.angle_alpha   90.00
_cell.angle_beta   90.00
_cell.angle_gamma   90.00
#
_symmetry.space_group_name_H-M   'P 1'
#
loop_
_entity.id
_entity.type
_entity.pdbx_description
1 polymer ?
#
loop_
_entity_poly.entity_id
_entity_poly.type
_entity_poly.pdbx_seq_one_letter_code
_entity_poly.pdbx_strand_id
1 'polypeptide(L)'
;DPTKRKKYDTYGKDWQHSDAFEKARQQQAGSRRRGFDDYEFTGNFENGDFSDFFSSLFGNGKKQGRSKMKGQDIQATLQLNLSDVFTTNKHTFSINGKNIRISVPAGVEDGQKIKLTGQGGSGLSNGPAGDLYITFHILNNTAFQRKGNDLYVNKDINLYTAVLGGSITLDTLHGKVKLKINAGTQNNSIMRLKGKGFPIYKSEEYFGDLYVTFNVTVPTNLNEKQQQLFTELSQL
;
A
#
# COMPACT_ATOMS: atom_id res chain seq x y z
N ASP A 1 -24.01 -11.11 66.04
CA ASP A 1 -23.19 -10.07 66.63
C ASP A 1 -23.76 -8.70 66.24
N PRO A 2 -24.27 -7.90 67.18
CA PRO A 2 -24.94 -6.61 66.87
C PRO A 2 -24.00 -5.60 66.17
N THR A 3 -22.70 -5.67 66.39
CA THR A 3 -21.71 -4.81 65.74
C THR A 3 -21.51 -5.12 64.28
N LYS A 4 -21.50 -6.40 63.90
CA LYS A 4 -21.40 -6.82 62.51
C LYS A 4 -22.67 -6.49 61.72
N ARG A 5 -23.82 -6.57 62.39
CA ARG A 5 -25.13 -6.24 61.78
C ARG A 5 -25.21 -4.71 61.48
N LYS A 6 -24.78 -3.85 62.42
CA LYS A 6 -24.72 -2.41 62.21
C LYS A 6 -23.77 -2.03 61.08
N LYS A 7 -22.61 -2.70 60.95
CA LYS A 7 -21.67 -2.46 59.87
C LYS A 7 -22.26 -2.92 58.53
N TYR A 8 -22.98 -4.03 58.51
CA TYR A 8 -23.67 -4.50 57.31
C TYR A 8 -24.83 -3.61 56.87
N ASP A 9 -25.61 -3.09 57.82
CA ASP A 9 -26.73 -2.20 57.55
C ASP A 9 -26.23 -0.83 57.01
N THR A 10 -25.01 -0.43 57.37
CA THR A 10 -24.41 0.84 56.94
C THR A 10 -23.61 0.74 55.65
N TYR A 11 -22.92 -0.37 55.41
CA TYR A 11 -21.94 -0.54 54.33
C TYR A 11 -22.28 -1.69 53.36
N GLY A 12 -23.42 -2.36 53.55
CA GLY A 12 -23.88 -3.45 52.69
C GLY A 12 -22.90 -4.64 52.63
N LYS A 13 -22.70 -5.19 51.47
CA LYS A 13 -21.79 -6.34 51.24
C LYS A 13 -20.34 -6.07 51.62
N ASP A 14 -19.95 -4.80 51.66
CA ASP A 14 -18.55 -4.35 51.88
C ASP A 14 -18.24 -4.03 53.34
N TRP A 15 -19.10 -4.46 54.29
CA TRP A 15 -18.97 -4.23 55.75
C TRP A 15 -17.61 -4.70 56.33
N GLN A 16 -16.92 -5.64 55.64
CA GLN A 16 -15.61 -6.12 56.05
C GLN A 16 -14.52 -5.05 55.89
N HIS A 17 -14.74 -4.05 55.03
CA HIS A 17 -13.84 -2.96 54.74
C HIS A 17 -14.26 -1.64 55.42
N SER A 18 -15.26 -1.70 56.31
CA SER A 18 -15.78 -0.52 57.04
C SER A 18 -14.73 0.33 57.73
N ASP A 19 -13.70 -0.30 58.28
CA ASP A 19 -12.59 0.37 58.98
C ASP A 19 -11.68 1.19 58.04
N ALA A 20 -11.58 0.78 56.79
CA ALA A 20 -10.89 1.51 55.75
C ALA A 20 -11.72 2.73 55.28
N PHE A 21 -13.05 2.59 55.23
CA PHE A 21 -13.98 3.69 54.92
C PHE A 21 -13.97 4.78 56.00
N GLU A 22 -13.95 4.38 57.26
CA GLU A 22 -13.91 5.34 58.36
C GLU A 22 -12.58 6.09 58.42
N LYS A 23 -11.46 5.44 58.22
CA LYS A 23 -10.14 6.07 58.10
C LYS A 23 -10.05 7.05 56.94
N ALA A 24 -10.59 6.70 55.78
CA ALA A 24 -10.62 7.59 54.65
C ALA A 24 -11.48 8.82 54.89
N ARG A 25 -12.62 8.69 55.58
CA ARG A 25 -13.52 9.77 55.95
C ARG A 25 -12.88 10.73 56.98
N GLN A 26 -12.10 10.23 57.95
CA GLN A 26 -11.37 11.02 58.91
C GLN A 26 -10.22 11.81 58.27
N GLN A 27 -9.54 11.26 57.27
CA GLN A 27 -8.48 11.98 56.56
C GLN A 27 -9.02 13.10 55.66
N GLN A 28 -10.24 12.97 55.16
CA GLN A 28 -10.89 14.01 54.34
C GLN A 28 -11.45 15.18 55.15
N ALA A 29 -11.74 15.01 56.42
CA ALA A 29 -12.25 16.07 57.28
C ALA A 29 -11.26 17.22 57.55
N GLY A 30 -9.97 17.03 57.17
CA GLY A 30 -8.92 18.06 57.34
C GLY A 30 -8.65 18.93 56.10
N SER A 31 -9.27 18.66 54.97
CA SER A 31 -9.02 19.42 53.75
C SER A 31 -10.30 20.05 53.19
N ARG A 32 -10.63 21.24 53.67
CA ARG A 32 -11.68 22.10 53.08
C ARG A 32 -11.22 22.53 51.69
N ARG A 33 -11.88 22.03 50.62
CA ARG A 33 -12.22 22.84 49.42
C ARG A 33 -13.08 22.04 48.42
N ARG A 34 -14.34 22.57 48.32
CA ARG A 34 -15.24 22.65 47.16
C ARG A 34 -15.51 21.39 46.31
N GLY A 35 -16.75 20.95 46.38
CA GLY A 35 -17.54 20.54 45.18
C GLY A 35 -17.66 19.05 44.96
N PHE A 36 -18.33 18.34 45.89
CA PHE A 36 -18.94 17.05 45.61
C PHE A 36 -20.23 16.88 46.44
N ASP A 37 -21.14 17.83 46.29
CA ASP A 37 -22.55 17.61 46.62
C ASP A 37 -23.22 17.24 45.27
N ASP A 38 -23.81 16.08 45.24
CA ASP A 38 -24.71 15.56 44.24
C ASP A 38 -24.15 14.42 43.33
N TYR A 39 -23.67 13.36 43.97
CA TYR A 39 -23.70 12.05 43.31
C TYR A 39 -24.39 11.07 44.25
N GLU A 40 -25.69 10.87 44.02
CA GLU A 40 -26.50 9.78 44.58
C GLU A 40 -25.87 8.46 44.13
N PHE A 41 -25.22 7.77 45.06
CA PHE A 41 -24.51 6.52 44.83
C PHE A 41 -25.51 5.36 44.79
N THR A 42 -26.23 5.21 43.68
CA THR A 42 -27.07 4.04 43.36
C THR A 42 -26.45 3.31 42.16
N GLY A 43 -25.36 2.61 42.36
CA GLY A 43 -24.70 1.79 41.33
C GLY A 43 -24.49 0.39 41.83
N ASN A 44 -25.13 -0.57 41.13
CA ASN A 44 -24.95 -2.01 41.28
C ASN A 44 -23.56 -2.36 40.75
N PHE A 45 -22.54 -2.44 41.59
CA PHE A 45 -21.18 -2.84 41.19
C PHE A 45 -21.01 -4.35 41.31
N GLU A 46 -20.83 -5.02 40.22
CA GLU A 46 -20.50 -6.42 40.11
C GLU A 46 -18.99 -6.64 40.38
N ASN A 47 -18.66 -7.71 41.05
CA ASN A 47 -17.43 -8.16 41.71
C ASN A 47 -16.08 -7.93 40.99
N GLY A 48 -15.66 -6.75 40.66
CA GLY A 48 -14.37 -6.46 40.06
C GLY A 48 -14.01 -4.97 40.05
N ASP A 49 -15.00 -4.12 39.87
CA ASP A 49 -14.82 -2.69 39.60
C ASP A 49 -14.42 -1.88 40.83
N PHE A 50 -14.68 -2.37 42.06
CA PHE A 50 -14.36 -1.68 43.27
C PHE A 50 -12.87 -1.56 43.57
N SER A 51 -12.11 -2.61 43.25
CA SER A 51 -10.64 -2.65 43.38
C SER A 51 -9.97 -1.62 42.48
N ASP A 52 -10.45 -1.48 41.25
CA ASP A 52 -9.88 -0.55 40.29
C ASP A 52 -10.26 0.90 40.56
N PHE A 53 -11.49 1.15 41.03
CA PHE A 53 -11.93 2.47 41.45
C PHE A 53 -11.21 2.93 42.73
N PHE A 54 -11.04 2.04 43.72
CA PHE A 54 -10.32 2.34 44.95
C PHE A 54 -8.81 2.53 44.69
N SER A 55 -8.22 1.76 43.82
CA SER A 55 -6.83 1.95 43.39
C SER A 55 -6.62 3.26 42.65
N SER A 56 -7.61 3.70 41.89
CA SER A 56 -7.60 5.00 41.17
C SER A 56 -7.73 6.21 42.10
N LEU A 57 -8.50 6.06 43.18
CA LEU A 57 -8.79 7.16 44.08
C LEU A 57 -7.81 7.28 45.27
N PHE A 58 -7.29 6.15 45.76
CA PHE A 58 -6.44 6.06 46.97
C PHE A 58 -5.06 5.44 46.72
N GLY A 59 -4.78 4.94 45.50
CA GLY A 59 -3.47 4.47 45.13
C GLY A 59 -2.45 5.59 45.12
N ASN A 60 -1.64 5.58 46.15
CA ASN A 60 -0.57 6.52 46.45
C ASN A 60 0.14 7.01 45.18
N GLY A 61 0.09 8.32 44.91
CA GLY A 61 0.88 9.19 44.01
C GLY A 61 1.92 8.62 43.07
N LYS A 62 1.71 7.45 42.47
CA LYS A 62 2.46 7.04 41.27
C LYS A 62 1.91 7.91 40.15
N LYS A 63 2.73 8.84 39.66
CA LYS A 63 2.54 9.64 38.48
C LYS A 63 1.74 8.78 37.47
N GLN A 64 0.50 9.19 37.23
CA GLN A 64 -0.33 8.64 36.19
C GLN A 64 0.47 8.81 34.87
N GLY A 65 1.28 7.81 34.54
CA GLY A 65 2.05 7.81 33.33
C GLY A 65 1.01 7.92 32.24
N ARG A 66 0.96 9.08 31.57
CA ARG A 66 0.10 9.29 30.41
C ARG A 66 0.25 8.04 29.54
N SER A 67 -0.83 7.27 29.39
CA SER A 67 -0.79 6.04 28.64
C SER A 67 -0.21 6.35 27.24
N LYS A 68 0.85 5.64 26.90
CA LYS A 68 1.52 5.82 25.63
C LYS A 68 0.55 5.40 24.53
N MET A 69 0.09 6.34 23.74
CA MET A 69 -0.83 6.06 22.63
C MET A 69 -0.05 6.01 21.33
N LYS A 70 -0.28 4.94 20.55
CA LYS A 70 0.28 4.81 19.19
C LYS A 70 -0.23 5.97 18.32
N GLY A 71 0.64 6.51 17.47
CA GLY A 71 0.29 7.51 16.47
C GLY A 71 -0.64 6.94 15.40
N GLN A 72 -1.32 7.82 14.69
CA GLN A 72 -2.22 7.43 13.60
C GLN A 72 -1.44 6.82 12.43
N ASP A 73 -2.02 5.80 11.82
CA ASP A 73 -1.52 5.25 10.57
C ASP A 73 -1.85 6.22 9.42
N ILE A 74 -0.92 6.39 8.49
CA ILE A 74 -1.05 7.30 7.35
C ILE A 74 -1.17 6.47 6.07
N GLN A 75 -2.05 6.90 5.17
CA GLN A 75 -2.17 6.35 3.83
C GLN A 75 -1.69 7.38 2.81
N ALA A 76 -0.91 6.93 1.84
CA ALA A 76 -0.42 7.74 0.74
C ALA A 76 -0.50 6.97 -0.57
N THR A 77 -0.67 7.69 -1.68
CA THR A 77 -0.57 7.13 -3.03
C THR A 77 0.68 7.66 -3.70
N LEU A 78 1.49 6.77 -4.27
CA LEU A 78 2.68 7.13 -5.03
C LEU A 78 2.45 6.80 -6.50
N GLN A 79 2.43 7.83 -7.35
CA GLN A 79 2.37 7.67 -8.80
C GLN A 79 3.76 7.41 -9.36
N LEU A 80 3.88 6.37 -10.17
CA LEU A 80 5.10 5.96 -10.85
C LEU A 80 4.79 5.65 -12.31
N ASN A 81 5.78 5.82 -13.19
CA ASN A 81 5.63 5.38 -14.57
C ASN A 81 5.97 3.90 -14.71
N LEU A 82 5.42 3.26 -15.74
CA LEU A 82 5.72 1.86 -16.04
C LEU A 82 7.24 1.64 -16.25
N SER A 83 7.92 2.61 -16.88
CA SER A 83 9.37 2.59 -17.06
C SER A 83 10.14 2.61 -15.73
N ASP A 84 9.63 3.29 -14.70
CA ASP A 84 10.30 3.48 -13.41
C ASP A 84 10.29 2.21 -12.56
N VAL A 85 9.30 1.34 -12.78
CA VAL A 85 9.14 0.07 -12.08
C VAL A 85 9.64 -1.14 -12.89
N PHE A 86 10.29 -0.88 -14.02
CA PHE A 86 10.99 -1.89 -14.80
C PHE A 86 12.29 -2.36 -14.12
N THR A 87 12.93 -1.49 -13.36
CA THR A 87 14.11 -1.80 -12.55
C THR A 87 13.87 -1.37 -11.11
N THR A 88 14.59 -1.97 -10.16
CA THR A 88 14.52 -1.54 -8.75
C THR A 88 15.13 -0.16 -8.60
N ASN A 89 14.32 0.82 -8.19
CA ASN A 89 14.72 2.21 -8.05
C ASN A 89 14.41 2.75 -6.64
N LYS A 90 15.22 3.73 -6.21
CA LYS A 90 15.01 4.45 -4.95
C LYS A 90 14.25 5.74 -5.22
N HIS A 91 13.07 5.88 -4.62
CA HIS A 91 12.26 7.08 -4.69
C HIS A 91 12.26 7.80 -3.35
N THR A 92 12.36 9.13 -3.39
CA THR A 92 12.23 9.99 -2.21
C THR A 92 10.98 10.84 -2.38
N PHE A 93 10.13 10.83 -1.39
CA PHE A 93 8.91 11.64 -1.38
C PHE A 93 8.72 12.27 0.00
N SER A 94 8.01 13.39 0.04
CA SER A 94 7.73 14.12 1.28
C SER A 94 6.31 13.83 1.76
N ILE A 95 6.19 13.35 3.00
CA ILE A 95 4.90 13.18 3.68
C ILE A 95 4.97 13.95 4.99
N ASN A 96 4.02 14.87 5.20
CA ASN A 96 3.93 15.70 6.41
C ASN A 96 5.26 16.38 6.77
N GLY A 97 5.99 16.89 5.75
CA GLY A 97 7.28 17.56 5.93
C GLY A 97 8.47 16.64 6.21
N LYS A 98 8.28 15.31 6.22
CA LYS A 98 9.37 14.33 6.34
C LYS A 98 9.70 13.73 4.97
N ASN A 99 10.98 13.75 4.62
CA ASN A 99 11.46 13.07 3.41
C ASN A 99 11.68 11.59 3.73
N ILE A 100 10.91 10.74 3.05
CA ILE A 100 10.99 9.29 3.18
C ILE A 100 11.58 8.72 1.91
N ARG A 101 12.65 7.94 2.04
CA ARG A 101 13.29 7.24 0.92
C ARG A 101 12.90 5.77 0.97
N ILE A 102 12.30 5.28 -0.12
CA ILE A 102 11.92 3.89 -0.28
C ILE A 102 12.61 3.28 -1.49
N SER A 103 12.89 1.99 -1.41
CA SER A 103 13.26 1.18 -2.56
C SER A 103 12.00 0.55 -3.14
N VAL A 104 11.67 0.89 -4.39
CA VAL A 104 10.56 0.29 -5.13
C VAL A 104 11.14 -0.87 -5.93
N PRO A 105 10.78 -2.13 -5.62
CA PRO A 105 11.27 -3.28 -6.36
C PRO A 105 10.77 -3.28 -7.81
N ALA A 106 11.57 -3.86 -8.71
CA ALA A 106 11.12 -4.13 -10.07
C ALA A 106 9.87 -5.02 -10.06
N GLY A 107 9.01 -4.85 -11.05
CA GLY A 107 7.82 -5.68 -11.21
C GLY A 107 6.60 -5.30 -10.37
N VAL A 108 6.67 -4.24 -9.57
CA VAL A 108 5.51 -3.76 -8.78
C VAL A 108 4.29 -3.59 -9.67
N GLU A 109 3.11 -3.98 -9.16
CA GLU A 109 1.83 -3.87 -9.84
C GLU A 109 1.04 -2.63 -9.43
N ASP A 110 0.12 -2.20 -10.32
CA ASP A 110 -0.81 -1.12 -9.99
C ASP A 110 -1.71 -1.52 -8.82
N GLY A 111 -1.96 -0.58 -7.90
CA GLY A 111 -2.73 -0.83 -6.68
C GLY A 111 -2.01 -1.60 -5.59
N GLN A 112 -0.78 -2.06 -5.80
CA GLN A 112 0.00 -2.76 -4.78
C GLN A 112 0.30 -1.86 -3.60
N LYS A 113 0.14 -2.41 -2.38
CA LYS A 113 0.38 -1.68 -1.12
C LYS A 113 1.61 -2.18 -0.40
N ILE A 114 2.40 -1.25 0.13
CA ILE A 114 3.50 -1.55 1.05
C ILE A 114 3.26 -0.87 2.39
N LYS A 115 3.76 -1.48 3.46
CA LYS A 115 3.71 -0.96 4.82
C LYS A 115 5.12 -0.57 5.27
N LEU A 116 5.27 0.66 5.75
CA LEU A 116 6.48 1.16 6.38
C LEU A 116 6.19 1.37 7.87
N THR A 117 6.70 0.48 8.70
CA THR A 117 6.45 0.50 10.14
C THR A 117 7.08 1.73 10.79
N GLY A 118 6.32 2.40 11.65
CA GLY A 118 6.78 3.56 12.41
C GLY A 118 7.00 4.85 11.60
N GLN A 119 6.52 4.89 10.33
CA GLN A 119 6.62 6.07 9.46
C GLN A 119 5.29 6.84 9.36
N GLY A 120 4.32 6.52 10.20
CA GLY A 120 3.04 7.23 10.32
C GLY A 120 3.11 8.46 11.21
N GLY A 121 1.97 8.84 11.80
CA GLY A 121 1.85 9.96 12.74
C GLY A 121 2.61 9.71 14.03
N SER A 122 3.05 10.79 14.69
CA SER A 122 3.73 10.70 15.98
C SER A 122 2.78 10.21 17.08
N GLY A 123 3.25 9.32 17.93
CA GLY A 123 2.51 8.87 19.11
C GLY A 123 2.40 9.95 20.18
N LEU A 124 1.37 9.88 21.00
CA LEU A 124 1.18 10.75 22.15
C LEU A 124 1.94 10.21 23.37
N SER A 125 2.42 11.13 24.22
CA SER A 125 3.13 10.81 25.48
C SER A 125 4.31 9.85 25.29
N ASN A 126 5.16 10.09 24.27
CA ASN A 126 6.26 9.17 23.88
C ASN A 126 5.76 7.76 23.47
N GLY A 127 4.54 7.66 22.97
CA GLY A 127 4.03 6.45 22.32
C GLY A 127 4.74 6.17 20.97
N PRO A 128 4.68 4.92 20.47
CA PRO A 128 5.26 4.58 19.17
C PRO A 128 4.54 5.34 18.05
N ALA A 129 5.26 5.67 16.99
CA ALA A 129 4.65 6.23 15.78
C ALA A 129 3.71 5.21 15.12
N GLY A 130 2.72 5.71 14.37
CA GLY A 130 1.88 4.90 13.50
C GLY A 130 2.66 4.33 12.31
N ASP A 131 1.98 3.62 11.44
CA ASP A 131 2.55 3.03 10.24
C ASP A 131 2.16 3.86 9.01
N LEU A 132 2.97 3.81 7.96
CA LEU A 132 2.67 4.42 6.68
C LEU A 132 2.36 3.33 5.66
N TYR A 133 1.19 3.41 5.04
CA TYR A 133 0.76 2.55 3.95
C TYR A 133 0.84 3.33 2.63
N ILE A 134 1.63 2.82 1.69
CA ILE A 134 1.79 3.43 0.37
C ILE A 134 1.12 2.51 -0.65
N THR A 135 0.19 3.07 -1.42
CA THR A 135 -0.41 2.41 -2.59
C THR A 135 0.30 2.92 -3.84
N PHE A 136 0.84 2.03 -4.65
CA PHE A 136 1.43 2.40 -5.95
C PHE A 136 0.34 2.58 -7.00
N HIS A 137 0.43 3.66 -7.75
CA HIS A 137 -0.38 3.89 -8.94
C HIS A 137 0.54 3.99 -10.16
N ILE A 138 0.43 3.00 -11.07
CA ILE A 138 1.36 2.86 -12.20
C ILE A 138 0.73 3.45 -13.45
N LEU A 139 1.33 4.52 -13.95
CA LEU A 139 0.95 5.16 -15.20
C LEU A 139 1.74 4.55 -16.36
N ASN A 140 1.04 4.19 -17.43
CA ASN A 140 1.72 3.69 -18.63
C ASN A 140 2.19 4.87 -19.49
N ASN A 141 3.49 5.10 -19.49
CA ASN A 141 4.17 6.10 -20.31
C ASN A 141 4.89 5.46 -21.53
N THR A 142 4.56 4.22 -21.88
CA THR A 142 5.25 3.44 -22.92
C THR A 142 4.27 3.01 -24.02
N ALA A 143 4.80 2.53 -25.13
CA ALA A 143 4.00 1.90 -26.20
C ALA A 143 3.53 0.48 -25.85
N PHE A 144 3.98 -0.07 -24.72
CA PHE A 144 3.70 -1.45 -24.33
C PHE A 144 2.47 -1.53 -23.44
N GLN A 145 1.60 -2.50 -23.68
CA GLN A 145 0.54 -2.88 -22.74
C GLN A 145 1.04 -3.98 -21.83
N ARG A 146 1.04 -3.75 -20.53
CA ARG A 146 1.41 -4.76 -19.53
C ARG A 146 0.18 -5.58 -19.12
N LYS A 147 0.32 -6.93 -19.15
CA LYS A 147 -0.65 -7.87 -18.60
C LYS A 147 0.10 -8.88 -17.73
N GLY A 148 0.02 -8.70 -16.41
CA GLY A 148 0.86 -9.44 -15.47
C GLY A 148 2.34 -9.12 -15.71
N ASN A 149 3.13 -10.14 -16.07
CA ASN A 149 4.54 -9.97 -16.41
C ASN A 149 4.80 -9.93 -17.92
N ASP A 150 3.77 -10.10 -18.75
CA ASP A 150 3.91 -10.06 -20.19
C ASP A 150 3.67 -8.65 -20.73
N LEU A 151 4.35 -8.34 -21.82
CA LEU A 151 4.21 -7.09 -22.55
C LEU A 151 3.64 -7.37 -23.96
N TYR A 152 2.82 -6.45 -24.42
CA TYR A 152 2.19 -6.49 -25.74
C TYR A 152 2.45 -5.18 -26.46
N VAL A 153 2.83 -5.26 -27.73
CA VAL A 153 3.07 -4.09 -28.56
C VAL A 153 2.66 -4.37 -29.99
N ASN A 154 2.10 -3.37 -30.67
CA ASN A 154 1.87 -3.39 -32.10
C ASN A 154 3.07 -2.78 -32.83
N LYS A 155 3.51 -3.41 -33.90
CA LYS A 155 4.61 -2.93 -34.73
C LYS A 155 4.22 -2.96 -36.19
N ASP A 156 4.25 -1.78 -36.82
CA ASP A 156 4.00 -1.69 -38.26
C ASP A 156 5.19 -2.20 -39.04
N ILE A 157 4.90 -3.02 -40.07
CA ILE A 157 5.84 -3.49 -41.07
C ILE A 157 5.29 -3.16 -42.47
N ASN A 158 6.16 -2.81 -43.41
CA ASN A 158 5.71 -2.53 -44.77
C ASN A 158 5.35 -3.82 -45.50
N LEU A 159 4.50 -3.71 -46.49
CA LEU A 159 4.02 -4.83 -47.33
C LEU A 159 5.19 -5.64 -47.92
N TYR A 160 6.24 -4.97 -48.37
CA TYR A 160 7.39 -5.65 -49.00
C TYR A 160 8.11 -6.55 -48.01
N THR A 161 8.33 -6.07 -46.78
CA THR A 161 8.93 -6.88 -45.70
C THR A 161 8.02 -8.03 -45.30
N ALA A 162 6.69 -7.84 -45.30
CA ALA A 162 5.73 -8.89 -44.96
C ALA A 162 5.74 -10.01 -46.03
N VAL A 163 5.77 -9.64 -47.33
CA VAL A 163 5.73 -10.59 -48.44
C VAL A 163 7.07 -11.27 -48.65
N LEU A 164 8.16 -10.52 -48.75
CA LEU A 164 9.47 -11.00 -49.12
C LEU A 164 10.33 -11.49 -47.97
N GLY A 165 9.90 -11.15 -46.74
CA GLY A 165 10.72 -11.33 -45.55
C GLY A 165 11.73 -10.19 -45.34
N GLY A 166 12.47 -10.27 -44.24
CA GLY A 166 13.48 -9.25 -43.96
C GLY A 166 13.81 -9.17 -42.46
N SER A 167 14.21 -8.01 -42.02
CA SER A 167 14.44 -7.76 -40.61
C SER A 167 14.06 -6.34 -40.24
N ILE A 168 13.52 -6.17 -39.01
CA ILE A 168 13.18 -4.86 -38.42
C ILE A 168 13.87 -4.74 -37.08
N THR A 169 14.01 -3.51 -36.62
CA THR A 169 14.47 -3.22 -35.25
C THR A 169 13.30 -2.76 -34.41
N LEU A 170 13.15 -3.36 -33.24
CA LEU A 170 12.15 -2.97 -32.25
C LEU A 170 12.87 -2.43 -31.02
N ASP A 171 12.49 -1.23 -30.58
CA ASP A 171 12.91 -0.69 -29.30
C ASP A 171 12.07 -1.35 -28.20
N THR A 172 12.73 -1.99 -27.25
CA THR A 172 12.08 -2.65 -26.10
C THR A 172 12.57 -2.06 -24.80
N LEU A 173 11.92 -2.39 -23.67
CA LEU A 173 12.41 -1.97 -22.35
C LEU A 173 13.77 -2.60 -22.00
N HIS A 174 14.17 -3.68 -22.71
CA HIS A 174 15.48 -4.32 -22.61
C HIS A 174 16.51 -3.79 -23.62
N GLY A 175 16.19 -2.70 -24.33
CA GLY A 175 17.01 -2.17 -25.42
C GLY A 175 16.53 -2.61 -26.81
N LYS A 176 17.36 -2.37 -27.82
CA LYS A 176 16.99 -2.65 -29.23
C LYS A 176 17.14 -4.13 -29.56
N VAL A 177 16.11 -4.69 -30.17
CA VAL A 177 16.08 -6.10 -30.62
C VAL A 177 15.85 -6.13 -32.11
N LYS A 178 16.70 -6.87 -32.84
CA LYS A 178 16.51 -7.15 -34.28
C LYS A 178 15.61 -8.37 -34.46
N LEU A 179 14.49 -8.19 -35.13
CA LEU A 179 13.50 -9.23 -35.40
C LEU A 179 13.63 -9.68 -36.85
N LYS A 180 13.68 -10.98 -37.06
CA LYS A 180 13.61 -11.59 -38.43
C LYS A 180 12.13 -11.78 -38.79
N ILE A 181 11.72 -11.23 -39.90
CA ILE A 181 10.40 -11.37 -40.47
C ILE A 181 10.46 -12.43 -41.57
N ASN A 182 9.65 -13.46 -41.43
CA ASN A 182 9.60 -14.53 -42.47
C ASN A 182 8.79 -14.04 -43.68
N ALA A 183 9.14 -14.51 -44.89
CA ALA A 183 8.35 -14.25 -46.07
C ALA A 183 6.93 -14.79 -45.87
N GLY A 184 5.93 -14.04 -46.35
CA GLY A 184 4.52 -14.38 -46.20
C GLY A 184 3.93 -14.10 -44.82
N THR A 185 4.58 -13.27 -44.01
CA THR A 185 4.05 -12.83 -42.69
C THR A 185 2.72 -12.11 -42.88
N GLN A 186 1.66 -12.64 -42.25
CA GLN A 186 0.30 -12.12 -42.36
C GLN A 186 0.06 -10.94 -41.41
N ASN A 187 -0.91 -10.10 -41.76
CA ASN A 187 -1.38 -9.03 -40.88
C ASN A 187 -1.92 -9.62 -39.54
N ASN A 188 -1.71 -8.93 -38.44
CA ASN A 188 -2.04 -9.37 -37.07
C ASN A 188 -1.33 -10.66 -36.62
N SER A 189 -0.31 -11.14 -37.34
CA SER A 189 0.52 -12.24 -36.84
C SER A 189 1.30 -11.82 -35.60
N ILE A 190 1.49 -12.74 -34.67
CA ILE A 190 2.11 -12.48 -33.39
C ILE A 190 3.45 -13.18 -33.28
N MET A 191 4.48 -12.45 -32.93
CA MET A 191 5.79 -12.98 -32.57
C MET A 191 6.04 -12.89 -31.09
N ARG A 192 6.36 -14.00 -30.43
CA ARG A 192 6.73 -14.06 -29.02
C ARG A 192 8.24 -13.96 -28.87
N LEU A 193 8.68 -13.03 -28.06
CA LEU A 193 10.07 -12.84 -27.62
C LEU A 193 10.21 -13.27 -26.19
N LYS A 194 10.72 -14.47 -25.97
CA LYS A 194 10.85 -15.07 -24.64
C LYS A 194 11.78 -14.26 -23.75
N GLY A 195 11.34 -13.99 -22.51
CA GLY A 195 12.12 -13.26 -21.50
C GLY A 195 12.34 -11.77 -21.84
N LYS A 196 11.53 -11.18 -22.74
CA LYS A 196 11.58 -9.75 -23.08
C LYS A 196 10.37 -8.97 -22.58
N GLY A 197 9.59 -9.56 -21.67
CA GLY A 197 8.48 -8.94 -21.00
C GLY A 197 8.90 -8.09 -19.78
N PHE A 198 8.01 -7.98 -18.83
CA PHE A 198 8.20 -7.22 -17.61
C PHE A 198 8.84 -8.08 -16.52
N PRO A 199 9.65 -7.51 -15.59
CA PRO A 199 10.27 -8.27 -14.52
C PRO A 199 9.21 -8.85 -13.57
N ILE A 200 9.49 -10.04 -13.05
CA ILE A 200 8.67 -10.66 -12.03
C ILE A 200 8.97 -9.98 -10.67
N TYR A 201 7.93 -9.60 -9.97
CA TYR A 201 8.06 -8.91 -8.68
C TYR A 201 8.99 -9.66 -7.71
N LYS A 202 9.98 -8.96 -7.16
CA LYS A 202 11.03 -9.50 -6.29
C LYS A 202 11.92 -10.59 -6.91
N SER A 203 11.91 -10.74 -8.24
CA SER A 203 12.72 -11.72 -8.96
C SER A 203 13.34 -11.06 -10.17
N GLU A 204 14.34 -10.18 -9.96
CA GLU A 204 14.91 -9.29 -10.99
C GLU A 204 15.55 -10.03 -12.18
N GLU A 205 15.87 -11.31 -12.04
CA GLU A 205 16.45 -12.14 -13.09
C GLU A 205 15.41 -12.77 -14.02
N TYR A 206 14.16 -12.79 -13.60
CA TYR A 206 13.09 -13.45 -14.36
C TYR A 206 12.13 -12.42 -14.94
N PHE A 207 11.83 -12.62 -16.22
CA PHE A 207 10.95 -11.76 -17.00
C PHE A 207 9.85 -12.57 -17.65
N GLY A 208 8.70 -11.95 -17.84
CA GLY A 208 7.68 -12.45 -18.74
C GLY A 208 8.13 -12.36 -20.19
N ASP A 209 7.20 -12.50 -21.12
CA ASP A 209 7.47 -12.49 -22.56
C ASP A 209 6.94 -11.19 -23.20
N LEU A 210 7.52 -10.83 -24.32
CA LEU A 210 7.02 -9.74 -25.17
C LEU A 210 6.33 -10.33 -26.40
N TYR A 211 5.07 -9.97 -26.58
CA TYR A 211 4.26 -10.32 -27.74
C TYR A 211 4.18 -9.12 -28.68
N VAL A 212 4.72 -9.31 -29.90
CA VAL A 212 4.74 -8.29 -30.95
C VAL A 212 3.70 -8.68 -32.00
N THR A 213 2.67 -7.88 -32.15
CA THR A 213 1.66 -8.02 -33.20
C THR A 213 2.09 -7.17 -34.39
N PHE A 214 2.22 -7.79 -35.57
CA PHE A 214 2.60 -7.10 -36.80
C PHE A 214 1.38 -6.54 -37.51
N ASN A 215 1.39 -5.23 -37.78
CA ASN A 215 0.43 -4.57 -38.64
C ASN A 215 1.09 -4.35 -39.99
N VAL A 216 0.53 -4.94 -41.03
CA VAL A 216 1.05 -4.76 -42.40
C VAL A 216 0.51 -3.46 -42.97
N THR A 217 1.39 -2.52 -43.28
CA THR A 217 1.03 -1.25 -43.90
C THR A 217 1.17 -1.32 -45.40
N VAL A 218 0.09 -1.02 -46.11
CA VAL A 218 0.06 -0.95 -47.57
C VAL A 218 0.58 0.44 -48.01
N PRO A 219 1.50 0.53 -48.95
CA PRO A 219 1.96 1.81 -49.47
C PRO A 219 0.84 2.58 -50.16
N THR A 220 0.69 3.86 -49.80
CA THR A 220 -0.39 4.72 -50.31
C THR A 220 0.02 5.56 -51.52
N ASN A 221 1.32 5.84 -51.67
CA ASN A 221 1.85 6.69 -52.73
C ASN A 221 2.74 5.85 -53.65
N LEU A 222 2.13 5.20 -54.62
CA LEU A 222 2.85 4.40 -55.62
C LEU A 222 3.29 5.28 -56.77
N ASN A 223 4.55 5.15 -57.19
CA ASN A 223 4.99 5.70 -58.47
C ASN A 223 4.51 4.83 -59.66
N GLU A 224 4.57 5.36 -60.88
CA GLU A 224 4.10 4.66 -62.10
C GLU A 224 4.67 3.25 -62.21
N LYS A 225 5.96 3.08 -61.96
CA LYS A 225 6.63 1.78 -62.02
C LYS A 225 6.09 0.80 -60.98
N GLN A 226 5.86 1.25 -59.76
CA GLN A 226 5.28 0.42 -58.69
C GLN A 226 3.85 -0.01 -59.05
N GLN A 227 3.07 0.94 -59.55
CA GLN A 227 1.68 0.67 -59.97
C GLN A 227 1.63 -0.38 -61.09
N GLN A 228 2.48 -0.26 -62.10
CA GLN A 228 2.61 -1.27 -63.16
C GLN A 228 2.93 -2.66 -62.59
N LEU A 229 3.95 -2.75 -61.71
CA LEU A 229 4.34 -4.02 -61.09
C LEU A 229 3.24 -4.65 -60.26
N PHE A 230 2.50 -3.85 -59.49
CA PHE A 230 1.34 -4.35 -58.73
C PHE A 230 0.21 -4.82 -59.64
N THR A 231 0.00 -4.14 -60.79
CA THR A 231 -1.00 -4.53 -61.76
C THR A 231 -0.61 -5.89 -62.44
N GLU A 232 0.65 -6.05 -62.80
CA GLU A 232 1.17 -7.32 -63.32
C GLU A 232 1.00 -8.46 -62.31
N LEU A 233 1.39 -8.24 -61.06
CA LEU A 233 1.24 -9.22 -59.96
C LEU A 233 -0.23 -9.61 -59.72
N SER A 234 -1.18 -8.70 -59.91
CA SER A 234 -2.62 -8.99 -59.73
C SER A 234 -3.24 -9.85 -60.82
N GLN A 235 -2.51 -10.06 -61.93
CA GLN A 235 -2.97 -10.86 -63.09
C GLN A 235 -2.38 -12.29 -63.10
N LEU A 236 -1.47 -12.61 -62.17
CA LEU A 236 -0.88 -13.93 -61.98
C LEU A 236 -1.75 -14.82 -61.08
#